data_7dd7cbfe12766cfaded00cddb75ffa5f
#
_entry.id   7dd7cbfe12766cfaded00cddb75ffa5f
#
_cell.length_a   1.000
_cell.length_b   1.000
_cell.length_c   1.000
_cell.angle_alpha   90.00
_cell.angle_beta   90.00
_cell.angle_gamma   90.00
#
_symmetry.space_group_name_H-M   'P 1'
#
loop_
_entity.id
_entity.type
_entity.pdbx_description
1 polymer ?
#
loop_
_entity_poly.entity_id
_entity_poly.type
_entity_poly.pdbx_seq_one_letter_code
_entity_poly.pdbx_strand_id
1 'polypeptide(L)'
;MKILITGGTGFIGRRLVAHLKVAHEVVVLTRQGSRAYELLGHDVTLLDNLDRLDHLNDVDIVINLAGEPIASGRWSESRKQLLCNSRWLLTEQLVDLVKLSSTPPRLLLSASAIGWYGRQGNEPLDERCHHPHDEFTHRLCQRWEQLALQARSPQTRVCIVRIGLVLGTDGGALPRMLPPYRLGLGGPMGPGTQMMSWIHVQDLVRAMLFLLEHDECEGIFNGTAPQPVSNRQFSQTLASTLHRPHLFFVPARVLRLLMGEAADLLLTGQQILPARLQEAGFHFTYPALPEALGNLLQPPR
;
A
#
# COMPACT_ATOMS: atom_id res chain seq x y z
N MET A 1 20.69 8.90 -9.93
CA MET A 1 20.65 8.24 -8.61
C MET A 1 20.48 6.74 -8.80
N LYS A 2 21.01 5.95 -7.88
CA LYS A 2 20.79 4.50 -7.83
C LYS A 2 19.75 4.15 -6.77
N ILE A 3 18.70 3.46 -7.17
CA ILE A 3 17.53 3.20 -6.32
C ILE A 3 17.32 1.69 -6.18
N LEU A 4 17.38 1.19 -4.95
CA LEU A 4 17.06 -0.21 -4.63
C LEU A 4 15.58 -0.33 -4.28
N ILE A 5 14.84 -1.20 -4.99
CA ILE A 5 13.41 -1.40 -4.79
C ILE A 5 13.13 -2.85 -4.44
N THR A 6 12.50 -3.10 -3.30
CA THR A 6 11.89 -4.39 -2.99
C THR A 6 10.41 -4.38 -3.38
N GLY A 7 9.88 -5.52 -3.83
CA GLY A 7 8.50 -5.58 -4.31
C GLY A 7 8.26 -4.84 -5.64
N GLY A 8 9.31 -4.53 -6.39
CA GLY A 8 9.25 -3.81 -7.67
C GLY A 8 8.40 -4.49 -8.75
N THR A 9 8.22 -5.81 -8.71
CA THR A 9 7.33 -6.57 -9.62
C THR A 9 5.86 -6.53 -9.20
N GLY A 10 5.55 -5.98 -8.02
CA GLY A 10 4.20 -5.90 -7.49
C GLY A 10 3.34 -4.81 -8.16
N PHE A 11 2.07 -4.73 -7.77
CA PHE A 11 1.08 -3.82 -8.34
C PHE A 11 1.49 -2.33 -8.27
N ILE A 12 2.00 -1.87 -7.12
CA ILE A 12 2.50 -0.50 -6.94
C ILE A 12 3.92 -0.39 -7.49
N GLY A 13 4.78 -1.35 -7.15
CA GLY A 13 6.21 -1.33 -7.45
C GLY A 13 6.51 -1.20 -8.94
N ARG A 14 5.82 -1.95 -9.83
CA ARG A 14 6.06 -1.85 -11.27
C ARG A 14 5.75 -0.47 -11.86
N ARG A 15 4.82 0.28 -11.27
CA ARG A 15 4.53 1.65 -11.67
C ARG A 15 5.62 2.62 -11.22
N LEU A 16 6.08 2.47 -9.98
CA LEU A 16 7.23 3.23 -9.51
C LEU A 16 8.48 2.95 -10.35
N VAL A 17 8.79 1.67 -10.61
CA VAL A 17 9.90 1.28 -11.49
C VAL A 17 9.76 1.94 -12.86
N ALA A 18 8.56 1.91 -13.47
CA ALA A 18 8.33 2.51 -14.78
C ALA A 18 8.61 4.02 -14.82
N HIS A 19 8.31 4.74 -13.73
CA HIS A 19 8.65 6.17 -13.62
C HIS A 19 10.13 6.39 -13.32
N LEU A 20 10.71 5.63 -12.39
CA LEU A 20 12.06 5.89 -11.89
C LEU A 20 13.14 5.50 -12.88
N LYS A 21 12.98 4.41 -13.65
CA LYS A 21 13.99 3.94 -14.61
C LYS A 21 14.24 4.89 -15.79
N VAL A 22 13.38 5.90 -15.99
CA VAL A 22 13.55 6.91 -17.06
C VAL A 22 14.77 7.81 -16.78
N ALA A 23 15.05 8.10 -15.51
CA ALA A 23 16.09 9.06 -15.10
C ALA A 23 17.08 8.48 -14.06
N HIS A 24 16.88 7.26 -13.61
CA HIS A 24 17.65 6.68 -12.52
C HIS A 24 18.06 5.24 -12.82
N GLU A 25 19.16 4.81 -12.23
CA GLU A 25 19.53 3.38 -12.17
C GLU A 25 18.65 2.69 -11.14
N VAL A 26 17.87 1.70 -11.58
CA VAL A 26 16.93 0.98 -10.72
C VAL A 26 17.40 -0.47 -10.54
N VAL A 27 17.63 -0.83 -9.28
CA VAL A 27 17.92 -2.21 -8.85
C VAL A 27 16.67 -2.78 -8.19
N VAL A 28 16.18 -3.92 -8.68
CA VAL A 28 14.97 -4.56 -8.16
C VAL A 28 15.31 -5.88 -7.48
N LEU A 29 15.02 -5.95 -6.17
CA LEU A 29 15.10 -7.21 -5.45
C LEU A 29 13.91 -8.10 -5.81
N THR A 30 14.17 -9.26 -6.43
CA THR A 30 13.14 -10.19 -6.85
C THR A 30 13.63 -11.63 -6.93
N ARG A 31 12.82 -12.57 -6.53
CA ARG A 31 13.05 -14.02 -6.64
C ARG A 31 12.66 -14.59 -8.02
N GLN A 32 12.06 -13.79 -8.89
CA GLN A 32 11.47 -14.20 -10.17
C GLN A 32 12.17 -13.50 -11.34
N GLY A 33 13.47 -13.82 -11.57
CA GLY A 33 14.30 -13.10 -12.52
C GLY A 33 13.73 -12.96 -13.94
N SER A 34 13.40 -14.05 -14.63
CA SER A 34 12.86 -14.00 -15.99
C SER A 34 11.53 -13.23 -16.08
N ARG A 35 10.61 -13.53 -15.17
CA ARG A 35 9.32 -12.85 -15.11
C ARG A 35 9.45 -11.36 -14.75
N ALA A 36 10.47 -10.98 -13.99
CA ALA A 36 10.71 -9.60 -13.68
C ALA A 36 11.05 -8.78 -14.93
N TYR A 37 11.90 -9.31 -15.83
CA TYR A 37 12.21 -8.65 -17.10
C TYR A 37 10.97 -8.51 -18.01
N GLU A 38 10.09 -9.50 -18.05
CA GLU A 38 8.83 -9.41 -18.79
C GLU A 38 7.93 -8.26 -18.27
N LEU A 39 7.93 -8.03 -16.94
CA LEU A 39 7.09 -7.02 -16.31
C LEU A 39 7.69 -5.61 -16.30
N LEU A 40 9.02 -5.50 -16.20
CA LEU A 40 9.73 -4.25 -15.93
C LEU A 40 10.56 -3.76 -17.12
N GLY A 41 10.84 -4.62 -18.11
CA GLY A 41 11.80 -4.39 -19.18
C GLY A 41 13.22 -4.75 -18.74
N HIS A 42 14.17 -4.62 -19.69
CA HIS A 42 15.59 -4.94 -19.49
C HIS A 42 16.42 -3.75 -18.97
N ASP A 43 15.82 -2.60 -18.76
CA ASP A 43 16.46 -1.35 -18.30
C ASP A 43 16.59 -1.30 -16.77
N VAL A 44 16.47 -2.43 -16.09
CA VAL A 44 16.62 -2.56 -14.64
C VAL A 44 17.64 -3.62 -14.30
N THR A 45 18.37 -3.43 -13.21
CA THR A 45 19.23 -4.45 -12.65
C THR A 45 18.43 -5.32 -11.68
N LEU A 46 18.56 -6.64 -11.77
CA LEU A 46 17.89 -7.55 -10.84
C LEU A 46 18.88 -8.05 -9.79
N LEU A 47 18.42 -8.02 -8.55
CA LEU A 47 19.07 -8.62 -7.40
C LEU A 47 18.17 -9.75 -6.87
N ASP A 48 18.71 -10.94 -6.67
CA ASP A 48 17.94 -12.11 -6.21
C ASP A 48 17.95 -12.27 -4.69
N ASN A 49 18.97 -11.77 -4.01
CA ASN A 49 19.14 -11.89 -2.57
C ASN A 49 19.93 -10.70 -2.00
N LEU A 50 19.54 -10.18 -0.85
CA LEU A 50 20.26 -9.15 -0.11
C LEU A 50 21.55 -9.69 0.54
N ASP A 51 21.66 -10.99 0.81
CA ASP A 51 22.85 -11.61 1.40
C ASP A 51 24.11 -11.48 0.52
N ARG A 52 23.94 -11.02 -0.73
CA ARG A 52 25.06 -10.69 -1.63
C ARG A 52 25.62 -9.28 -1.41
N LEU A 53 25.01 -8.52 -0.54
CA LEU A 53 25.41 -7.15 -0.26
C LEU A 53 25.98 -7.07 1.16
N ASP A 54 27.17 -6.49 1.28
CA ASP A 54 27.80 -6.20 2.59
C ASP A 54 27.34 -4.83 3.13
N HIS A 55 26.93 -3.93 2.22
CA HIS A 55 26.50 -2.55 2.51
C HIS A 55 25.73 -1.95 1.33
N LEU A 56 25.19 -0.74 1.50
CA LEU A 56 24.47 0.03 0.47
C LEU A 56 25.17 1.33 0.09
N ASN A 57 26.49 1.38 0.14
CA ASN A 57 27.27 2.61 -0.12
C ASN A 57 26.99 3.24 -1.52
N ASP A 58 26.65 2.41 -2.51
CA ASP A 58 26.36 2.88 -3.88
C ASP A 58 24.88 3.11 -4.14
N VAL A 59 24.05 3.05 -3.12
CA VAL A 59 22.58 3.20 -3.23
C VAL A 59 22.17 4.54 -2.63
N ASP A 60 21.53 5.39 -3.42
CA ASP A 60 21.04 6.70 -2.94
C ASP A 60 19.71 6.60 -2.20
N ILE A 61 18.83 5.69 -2.64
CA ILE A 61 17.47 5.54 -2.10
C ILE A 61 17.09 4.07 -2.01
N VAL A 62 16.46 3.69 -0.91
CA VAL A 62 15.81 2.38 -0.75
C VAL A 62 14.30 2.55 -0.70
N ILE A 63 13.56 1.80 -1.54
CA ILE A 63 12.10 1.73 -1.52
C ILE A 63 11.68 0.31 -1.15
N ASN A 64 11.07 0.16 0.03
CA ASN A 64 10.65 -1.13 0.57
C ASN A 64 9.14 -1.34 0.44
N LEU A 65 8.71 -2.07 -0.60
CA LEU A 65 7.30 -2.39 -0.88
C LEU A 65 6.99 -3.88 -0.80
N ALA A 66 7.97 -4.71 -0.46
CA ALA A 66 7.76 -6.16 -0.42
C ALA A 66 6.86 -6.59 0.74
N GLY A 67 6.01 -7.56 0.48
CA GLY A 67 5.14 -8.18 1.48
C GLY A 67 4.15 -9.14 0.85
N GLU A 68 3.84 -10.22 1.55
CA GLU A 68 2.81 -11.16 1.15
C GLU A 68 1.41 -10.49 1.11
N PRO A 69 0.56 -10.82 0.12
CA PRO A 69 -0.79 -10.26 0.03
C PRO A 69 -1.64 -10.62 1.26
N ILE A 70 -2.10 -9.60 2.01
CA ILE A 70 -2.82 -9.79 3.28
C ILE A 70 -4.21 -10.40 3.09
N ALA A 71 -4.88 -10.09 1.97
CA ALA A 71 -6.23 -10.55 1.67
C ALA A 71 -6.28 -11.93 0.97
N SER A 72 -5.17 -12.68 0.94
CA SER A 72 -5.12 -14.00 0.31
C SER A 72 -5.36 -15.10 1.33
N GLY A 73 -6.56 -15.72 1.29
CA GLY A 73 -6.93 -16.85 2.12
C GLY A 73 -7.30 -16.48 3.56
N ARG A 74 -7.58 -17.53 4.35
CA ARG A 74 -7.86 -17.40 5.78
C ARG A 74 -6.59 -17.15 6.59
N TRP A 75 -6.71 -16.44 7.68
CA TRP A 75 -5.60 -16.18 8.61
C TRP A 75 -5.46 -17.31 9.63
N SER A 76 -4.76 -18.40 9.24
CA SER A 76 -4.20 -19.35 10.19
C SER A 76 -2.96 -18.78 10.88
N GLU A 77 -2.51 -19.34 11.98
CA GLU A 77 -1.28 -18.89 12.65
C GLU A 77 -0.06 -18.96 11.72
N SER A 78 0.05 -20.03 10.90
CA SER A 78 1.11 -20.15 9.89
C SER A 78 1.01 -19.05 8.83
N ARG A 79 -0.21 -18.67 8.40
CA ARG A 79 -0.42 -17.57 7.46
C ARG A 79 -0.06 -16.21 8.07
N LYS A 80 -0.47 -15.96 9.32
CA LYS A 80 -0.09 -14.74 10.05
C LYS A 80 1.43 -14.62 10.19
N GLN A 81 2.11 -15.73 10.54
CA GLN A 81 3.57 -15.75 10.62
C GLN A 81 4.23 -15.44 9.26
N LEU A 82 3.72 -16.00 8.17
CA LEU A 82 4.21 -15.70 6.82
C LEU A 82 4.01 -14.22 6.45
N LEU A 83 2.84 -13.64 6.79
CA LEU A 83 2.54 -12.21 6.60
C LEU A 83 3.51 -11.32 7.37
N CYS A 84 3.83 -11.67 8.61
CA CYS A 84 4.81 -10.98 9.44
C CYS A 84 6.22 -11.10 8.87
N ASN A 85 6.70 -12.32 8.67
CA ASN A 85 8.07 -12.59 8.24
C ASN A 85 8.39 -11.96 6.89
N SER A 86 7.43 -11.96 5.95
CA SER A 86 7.60 -11.36 4.62
C SER A 86 7.87 -9.85 4.66
N ARG A 87 7.59 -9.19 5.77
CA ARG A 87 7.81 -7.75 6.00
C ARG A 87 8.95 -7.50 6.97
N TRP A 88 8.89 -8.15 8.13
CA TRP A 88 9.82 -7.88 9.22
C TRP A 88 11.25 -8.28 8.89
N LEU A 89 11.47 -9.53 8.45
CA LEU A 89 12.83 -10.03 8.17
C LEU A 89 13.50 -9.25 7.04
N LEU A 90 12.76 -8.97 5.97
CA LEU A 90 13.30 -8.19 4.86
C LEU A 90 13.62 -6.75 5.27
N THR A 91 12.74 -6.12 6.06
CA THR A 91 12.98 -4.75 6.55
C THR A 91 14.19 -4.71 7.49
N GLU A 92 14.33 -5.70 8.37
CA GLU A 92 15.48 -5.84 9.26
C GLU A 92 16.79 -5.96 8.49
N GLN A 93 16.85 -6.84 7.47
CA GLN A 93 18.03 -6.97 6.60
C GLN A 93 18.36 -5.66 5.87
N LEU A 94 17.37 -4.94 5.33
CA LEU A 94 17.60 -3.64 4.70
C LEU A 94 18.16 -2.61 5.68
N VAL A 95 17.63 -2.56 6.87
CA VAL A 95 18.06 -1.63 7.94
C VAL A 95 19.49 -1.95 8.37
N ASP A 96 19.83 -3.21 8.51
CA ASP A 96 21.19 -3.62 8.87
C ASP A 96 22.19 -3.22 7.79
N LEU A 97 21.86 -3.42 6.50
CA LEU A 97 22.69 -2.96 5.39
C LEU A 97 22.86 -1.43 5.37
N VAL A 98 21.78 -0.67 5.68
CA VAL A 98 21.88 0.80 5.82
C VAL A 98 22.85 1.18 6.94
N LYS A 99 22.76 0.53 8.10
CA LYS A 99 23.63 0.80 9.25
C LYS A 99 25.10 0.42 9.02
N LEU A 100 25.35 -0.61 8.23
CA LEU A 100 26.70 -1.06 7.87
C LEU A 100 27.34 -0.18 6.79
N SER A 101 26.58 0.71 6.15
CA SER A 101 27.08 1.58 5.10
C SER A 101 27.86 2.77 5.66
N SER A 102 29.03 3.03 5.11
CA SER A 102 29.80 4.24 5.41
C SER A 102 29.25 5.49 4.74
N THR A 103 28.61 5.30 3.56
CA THR A 103 27.82 6.31 2.83
C THR A 103 26.39 5.76 2.65
N PRO A 104 25.55 5.81 3.69
CA PRO A 104 24.23 5.18 3.66
C PRO A 104 23.28 5.92 2.70
N PRO A 105 22.23 5.24 2.21
CA PRO A 105 21.17 5.87 1.43
C PRO A 105 20.57 7.08 2.14
N ARG A 106 20.36 8.18 1.41
CA ARG A 106 19.75 9.41 1.96
C ARG A 106 18.27 9.23 2.37
N LEU A 107 17.59 8.21 1.80
CA LEU A 107 16.19 7.90 2.07
C LEU A 107 15.93 6.40 2.13
N LEU A 108 15.23 5.97 3.19
CA LEU A 108 14.46 4.74 3.22
C LEU A 108 12.97 5.09 3.15
N LEU A 109 12.30 4.82 2.01
CA LEU A 109 10.85 4.88 1.90
C LEU A 109 10.29 3.48 2.10
N SER A 110 9.57 3.26 3.20
CA SER A 110 8.98 1.97 3.54
C SER A 110 7.46 2.00 3.47
N ALA A 111 6.88 1.01 2.83
CA ALA A 111 5.45 0.78 2.93
C ALA A 111 5.08 0.35 4.35
N SER A 112 3.88 0.73 4.75
CA SER A 112 3.07 0.22 5.85
C SER A 112 1.62 0.13 5.37
N ALA A 113 0.66 0.01 6.25
CA ALA A 113 -0.76 0.01 5.90
C ALA A 113 -1.60 0.74 6.95
N ILE A 114 -2.78 1.23 6.54
CA ILE A 114 -3.77 1.80 7.47
C ILE A 114 -4.24 0.78 8.53
N GLY A 115 -3.91 -0.51 8.37
CA GLY A 115 -4.06 -1.53 9.40
C GLY A 115 -3.34 -1.19 10.70
N TRP A 116 -2.39 -0.24 10.70
CA TRP A 116 -1.77 0.31 11.90
C TRP A 116 -2.80 0.89 12.87
N TYR A 117 -3.84 1.53 12.37
CA TYR A 117 -4.90 2.11 13.22
C TYR A 117 -5.80 1.04 13.84
N GLY A 118 -5.86 -0.16 13.25
CA GLY A 118 -6.81 -1.21 13.61
C GLY A 118 -8.25 -0.78 13.29
N ARG A 119 -9.24 -1.51 13.81
CA ARG A 119 -10.65 -1.14 13.66
C ARG A 119 -10.95 0.13 14.46
N GLN A 120 -11.62 1.06 13.82
CA GLN A 120 -12.01 2.34 14.42
C GLN A 120 -13.49 2.60 14.16
N GLY A 121 -14.03 3.63 14.79
CA GLY A 121 -15.34 4.18 14.45
C GLY A 121 -15.32 5.00 13.16
N ASN A 122 -16.29 5.90 13.05
CA ASN A 122 -16.40 6.82 11.90
C ASN A 122 -15.73 8.17 12.16
N GLU A 123 -15.01 8.32 13.27
CA GLU A 123 -14.27 9.55 13.57
C GLU A 123 -13.06 9.66 12.63
N PRO A 124 -12.83 10.85 12.04
CA PRO A 124 -11.65 11.07 11.20
C PRO A 124 -10.35 10.96 12.01
N LEU A 125 -9.41 10.20 11.48
CA LEU A 125 -8.07 10.02 12.06
C LEU A 125 -7.01 10.43 11.05
N ASP A 126 -5.93 10.99 11.54
CA ASP A 126 -4.74 11.31 10.75
C ASP A 126 -3.47 10.67 11.37
N GLU A 127 -2.32 11.07 10.88
CA GLU A 127 -1.01 10.55 11.31
C GLU A 127 -0.69 10.89 12.78
N ARG A 128 -1.42 11.83 13.40
CA ARG A 128 -1.28 12.24 14.81
C ARG A 128 -2.07 11.36 15.77
N CYS A 129 -2.83 10.38 15.26
CA CYS A 129 -3.54 9.42 16.10
C CYS A 129 -2.58 8.60 16.95
N HIS A 130 -2.79 8.59 18.27
CA HIS A 130 -2.00 7.84 19.26
C HIS A 130 -2.76 6.69 19.92
N HIS A 131 -4.00 6.40 19.47
CA HIS A 131 -4.89 5.42 20.06
C HIS A 131 -5.32 4.34 19.04
N PRO A 132 -4.37 3.53 18.52
CA PRO A 132 -4.72 2.43 17.64
C PRO A 132 -5.48 1.35 18.41
N HIS A 133 -6.36 0.61 17.71
CA HIS A 133 -6.98 -0.58 18.27
C HIS A 133 -6.02 -1.76 18.14
N ASP A 134 -5.74 -2.45 19.28
CA ASP A 134 -4.83 -3.59 19.28
C ASP A 134 -5.49 -4.82 18.64
N GLU A 135 -5.06 -5.13 17.43
CA GLU A 135 -5.44 -6.32 16.68
C GLU A 135 -4.26 -6.80 15.82
N PHE A 136 -4.42 -7.91 15.09
CA PHE A 136 -3.35 -8.49 14.30
C PHE A 136 -2.75 -7.50 13.28
N THR A 137 -3.59 -6.77 12.55
CA THR A 137 -3.13 -5.79 11.55
C THR A 137 -2.36 -4.65 12.17
N HIS A 138 -2.76 -4.17 13.35
CA HIS A 138 -2.03 -3.18 14.12
C HIS A 138 -0.64 -3.68 14.49
N ARG A 139 -0.57 -4.84 15.18
CA ARG A 139 0.72 -5.42 15.63
C ARG A 139 1.69 -5.68 14.48
N LEU A 140 1.16 -6.17 13.34
CA LEU A 140 1.95 -6.38 12.12
C LEU A 140 2.57 -5.07 11.62
N CYS A 141 1.76 -4.03 11.46
CA CYS A 141 2.21 -2.72 10.95
C CYS A 141 3.11 -2.00 11.95
N GLN A 142 2.76 -2.02 13.24
CA GLN A 142 3.56 -1.39 14.30
C GLN A 142 5.00 -1.93 14.32
N ARG A 143 5.16 -3.26 14.32
CA ARG A 143 6.50 -3.86 14.28
C ARG A 143 7.24 -3.54 12.98
N TRP A 144 6.55 -3.54 11.86
CA TRP A 144 7.13 -3.19 10.57
C TRP A 144 7.66 -1.75 10.55
N GLU A 145 6.86 -0.79 11.02
CA GLU A 145 7.27 0.62 11.13
C GLU A 145 8.42 0.81 12.12
N GLN A 146 8.37 0.14 13.29
CA GLN A 146 9.46 0.18 14.27
C GLN A 146 10.79 -0.31 13.70
N LEU A 147 10.79 -1.36 12.89
CA LEU A 147 11.99 -1.86 12.22
C LEU A 147 12.51 -0.82 11.21
N ALA A 148 11.65 -0.30 10.32
CA ALA A 148 12.06 0.67 9.32
C ALA A 148 12.64 1.95 9.94
N LEU A 149 12.05 2.45 11.03
CA LEU A 149 12.52 3.64 11.74
C LEU A 149 13.93 3.49 12.34
N GLN A 150 14.44 2.26 12.54
CA GLN A 150 15.81 2.05 13.01
C GLN A 150 16.89 2.43 12.00
N ALA A 151 16.53 2.65 10.73
CA ALA A 151 17.44 3.17 9.70
C ALA A 151 17.68 4.67 9.83
N ARG A 152 16.85 5.37 10.62
CA ARG A 152 16.93 6.82 10.77
C ARG A 152 18.26 7.25 11.36
N SER A 153 18.92 8.19 10.68
CA SER A 153 20.18 8.80 11.10
C SER A 153 20.28 10.23 10.55
N PRO A 154 21.30 11.02 10.90
CA PRO A 154 21.54 12.31 10.26
C PRO A 154 21.75 12.24 8.76
N GLN A 155 22.12 11.08 8.20
CA GLN A 155 22.38 10.85 6.79
C GLN A 155 21.21 10.16 6.06
N THR A 156 20.35 9.46 6.81
CA THR A 156 19.23 8.69 6.26
C THR A 156 17.91 9.15 6.87
N ARG A 157 17.08 9.83 6.10
CA ARG A 157 15.68 10.09 6.49
C ARG A 157 14.82 8.87 6.21
N VAL A 158 13.77 8.67 6.99
CA VAL A 158 12.85 7.55 6.83
C VAL A 158 11.45 8.09 6.59
N CYS A 159 10.85 7.70 5.45
CA CYS A 159 9.44 7.93 5.16
C CYS A 159 8.67 6.63 5.22
N ILE A 160 7.60 6.60 6.00
CA ILE A 160 6.68 5.45 6.10
C ILE A 160 5.36 5.84 5.47
N VAL A 161 4.87 5.04 4.52
CA VAL A 161 3.58 5.27 3.87
C VAL A 161 2.59 4.22 4.35
N ARG A 162 1.61 4.63 5.17
CA ARG A 162 0.47 3.80 5.59
C ARG A 162 -0.55 3.75 4.46
N ILE A 163 -0.46 2.72 3.65
CA ILE A 163 -1.24 2.57 2.42
C ILE A 163 -2.66 2.14 2.74
N GLY A 164 -3.64 2.84 2.17
CA GLY A 164 -5.06 2.49 2.21
C GLY A 164 -5.46 1.45 1.16
N LEU A 165 -6.76 1.40 0.85
CA LEU A 165 -7.29 0.53 -0.20
C LEU A 165 -6.92 1.08 -1.58
N VAL A 166 -5.93 0.49 -2.22
CA VAL A 166 -5.44 0.97 -3.53
C VAL A 166 -6.36 0.50 -4.65
N LEU A 167 -6.88 1.45 -5.43
CA LEU A 167 -7.76 1.20 -6.58
C LEU A 167 -6.96 1.22 -7.89
N GLY A 168 -7.09 0.16 -8.67
CA GLY A 168 -6.52 0.03 -10.01
C GLY A 168 -7.12 -1.20 -10.71
N THR A 169 -7.02 -1.25 -12.04
CA THR A 169 -7.67 -2.29 -12.87
C THR A 169 -6.86 -3.56 -13.06
N ASP A 170 -5.55 -3.49 -12.88
CA ASP A 170 -4.59 -4.57 -13.13
C ASP A 170 -3.93 -5.09 -11.84
N GLY A 171 -4.50 -4.72 -10.67
CA GLY A 171 -4.06 -5.16 -9.36
C GLY A 171 -4.81 -4.47 -8.24
N GLY A 172 -4.43 -4.76 -6.98
CA GLY A 172 -5.12 -4.24 -5.80
C GLY A 172 -6.45 -4.96 -5.54
N ALA A 173 -7.40 -4.25 -4.92
CA ALA A 173 -8.68 -4.82 -4.52
C ALA A 173 -9.75 -4.79 -5.65
N LEU A 174 -9.73 -3.77 -6.50
CA LEU A 174 -10.79 -3.49 -7.46
C LEU A 174 -11.05 -4.66 -8.44
N PRO A 175 -10.03 -5.34 -9.04
CA PRO A 175 -10.27 -6.47 -9.94
C PRO A 175 -11.05 -7.63 -9.29
N ARG A 176 -10.87 -7.83 -7.97
CA ARG A 176 -11.58 -8.86 -7.22
C ARG A 176 -13.03 -8.46 -6.91
N MET A 177 -13.30 -7.16 -6.82
CA MET A 177 -14.64 -6.62 -6.56
C MET A 177 -15.49 -6.57 -7.84
N LEU A 178 -14.90 -6.31 -9.00
CA LEU A 178 -15.61 -6.07 -10.26
C LEU A 178 -16.53 -7.21 -10.73
N PRO A 179 -16.19 -8.51 -10.67
CA PRO A 179 -16.99 -9.57 -11.25
C PRO A 179 -18.45 -9.58 -10.78
N PRO A 180 -18.78 -9.58 -9.47
CA PRO A 180 -20.17 -9.53 -9.03
C PRO A 180 -20.88 -8.25 -9.45
N TYR A 181 -20.20 -7.10 -9.49
CA TYR A 181 -20.83 -5.84 -9.92
C TYR A 181 -21.15 -5.86 -11.42
N ARG A 182 -20.26 -6.39 -12.27
CA ARG A 182 -20.50 -6.53 -13.72
C ARG A 182 -21.70 -7.42 -14.02
N LEU A 183 -21.96 -8.41 -13.18
CA LEU A 183 -23.13 -9.30 -13.26
C LEU A 183 -24.41 -8.68 -12.65
N GLY A 184 -24.35 -7.47 -12.09
CA GLY A 184 -25.49 -6.83 -11.42
C GLY A 184 -25.80 -7.42 -10.04
N LEU A 185 -24.88 -8.24 -9.48
CA LEU A 185 -25.01 -8.89 -8.16
C LEU A 185 -24.20 -8.17 -7.07
N GLY A 186 -23.58 -7.04 -7.40
CA GLY A 186 -22.80 -6.24 -6.48
C GLY A 186 -23.65 -5.58 -5.40
N GLY A 187 -23.05 -5.39 -4.22
CA GLY A 187 -23.72 -4.74 -3.10
C GLY A 187 -22.80 -4.53 -1.90
N PRO A 188 -23.26 -3.79 -0.88
CA PRO A 188 -22.47 -3.53 0.32
C PRO A 188 -22.21 -4.80 1.11
N MET A 189 -21.09 -4.82 1.82
CA MET A 189 -20.65 -5.91 2.68
C MET A 189 -21.06 -5.62 4.12
N GLY A 190 -21.71 -6.61 4.77
CA GLY A 190 -22.19 -6.47 6.15
C GLY A 190 -23.15 -5.28 6.31
N PRO A 191 -22.95 -4.41 7.32
CA PRO A 191 -23.81 -3.25 7.56
C PRO A 191 -23.62 -2.16 6.51
N GLY A 192 -22.48 -2.15 5.81
CA GLY A 192 -22.13 -1.13 4.83
C GLY A 192 -21.78 0.24 5.43
N THR A 193 -21.72 0.37 6.75
CA THR A 193 -21.40 1.63 7.46
C THR A 193 -19.89 1.79 7.72
N GLN A 194 -19.14 0.71 7.64
CA GLN A 194 -17.69 0.75 7.84
C GLN A 194 -17.01 1.66 6.79
N MET A 195 -16.10 2.50 7.25
CA MET A 195 -15.39 3.45 6.40
C MET A 195 -14.30 2.75 5.57
N MET A 196 -14.14 3.18 4.35
CA MET A 196 -13.14 2.73 3.40
C MET A 196 -12.22 3.89 3.05
N SER A 197 -11.00 3.85 3.56
CA SER A 197 -9.94 4.80 3.20
C SER A 197 -9.19 4.25 2.00
N TRP A 198 -9.55 4.74 0.85
CA TRP A 198 -9.07 4.31 -0.46
C TRP A 198 -8.07 5.32 -1.05
N ILE A 199 -7.35 4.92 -2.09
CA ILE A 199 -6.54 5.81 -2.92
C ILE A 199 -6.47 5.28 -4.35
N HIS A 200 -6.47 6.19 -5.33
CA HIS A 200 -6.17 5.84 -6.72
C HIS A 200 -4.69 5.46 -6.85
N VAL A 201 -4.39 4.37 -7.58
CA VAL A 201 -3.01 3.88 -7.70
C VAL A 201 -2.03 4.93 -8.24
N GLN A 202 -2.49 5.78 -9.16
CA GLN A 202 -1.67 6.86 -9.73
C GLN A 202 -1.33 7.91 -8.66
N ASP A 203 -2.28 8.30 -7.81
CA ASP A 203 -2.02 9.25 -6.74
C ASP A 203 -1.09 8.66 -5.67
N LEU A 204 -1.20 7.36 -5.36
CA LEU A 204 -0.26 6.71 -4.45
C LEU A 204 1.17 6.73 -5.00
N VAL A 205 1.34 6.41 -6.29
CA VAL A 205 2.65 6.46 -6.96
C VAL A 205 3.20 7.88 -6.94
N ARG A 206 2.38 8.89 -7.29
CA ARG A 206 2.78 10.31 -7.25
C ARG A 206 3.13 10.76 -5.84
N ALA A 207 2.38 10.33 -4.81
CA ALA A 207 2.70 10.65 -3.42
C ALA A 207 4.05 10.05 -2.99
N MET A 208 4.36 8.81 -3.41
CA MET A 208 5.66 8.22 -3.13
C MET A 208 6.80 8.95 -3.86
N LEU A 209 6.61 9.33 -5.13
CA LEU A 209 7.58 10.13 -5.88
C LEU A 209 7.76 11.51 -5.24
N PHE A 210 6.68 12.16 -4.82
CA PHE A 210 6.72 13.42 -4.09
C PHE A 210 7.59 13.30 -2.83
N LEU A 211 7.41 12.25 -2.03
CA LEU A 211 8.24 12.00 -0.83
C LEU A 211 9.71 11.73 -1.16
N LEU A 212 10.03 11.21 -2.35
CA LEU A 212 11.42 11.03 -2.79
C LEU A 212 12.09 12.38 -3.10
N GLU A 213 11.34 13.31 -3.67
CA GLU A 213 11.83 14.60 -4.18
C GLU A 213 11.90 15.70 -3.11
N HIS A 214 11.14 15.56 -2.01
CA HIS A 214 11.02 16.56 -0.95
C HIS A 214 11.80 16.12 0.30
N ASP A 215 13.01 16.63 0.45
CA ASP A 215 13.93 16.22 1.52
C ASP A 215 13.47 16.62 2.93
N GLU A 216 12.56 17.60 3.05
CA GLU A 216 11.90 18.00 4.28
C GLU A 216 10.84 16.98 4.75
N CYS A 217 10.39 16.09 3.88
CA CYS A 217 9.42 15.07 4.22
C CYS A 217 10.09 13.91 4.96
N GLU A 218 9.71 13.68 6.21
CA GLU A 218 10.21 12.59 7.04
C GLU A 218 9.11 12.06 7.98
N GLY A 219 9.21 10.79 8.36
CA GLY A 219 8.29 10.11 9.28
C GLY A 219 7.09 9.48 8.56
N ILE A 220 5.91 9.53 9.18
CA ILE A 220 4.73 8.75 8.77
C ILE A 220 3.79 9.59 7.90
N PHE A 221 3.31 9.01 6.81
CA PHE A 221 2.33 9.61 5.89
C PHE A 221 1.23 8.61 5.57
N ASN A 222 -0.02 9.06 5.55
CA ASN A 222 -1.14 8.24 5.11
C ASN A 222 -1.28 8.27 3.58
N GLY A 223 -1.11 7.12 2.95
CA GLY A 223 -1.35 6.92 1.52
C GLY A 223 -2.82 6.64 1.25
N THR A 224 -3.69 7.62 1.52
CA THR A 224 -5.15 7.58 1.32
C THR A 224 -5.63 8.80 0.56
N ALA A 225 -6.75 8.72 -0.13
CA ALA A 225 -7.43 9.88 -0.70
C ALA A 225 -8.07 10.73 0.43
N PRO A 226 -8.24 12.06 0.21
CA PRO A 226 -8.75 12.96 1.24
C PRO A 226 -10.25 12.78 1.55
N GLN A 227 -10.99 12.01 0.72
CA GLN A 227 -12.41 11.76 0.89
C GLN A 227 -12.70 10.27 1.07
N PRO A 228 -12.47 9.70 2.27
CA PRO A 228 -12.90 8.34 2.58
C PRO A 228 -14.43 8.26 2.55
N VAL A 229 -14.96 7.09 2.20
CA VAL A 229 -16.40 6.85 2.05
C VAL A 229 -16.84 5.62 2.83
N SER A 230 -18.13 5.50 3.17
CA SER A 230 -18.66 4.25 3.72
C SER A 230 -18.65 3.14 2.66
N ASN A 231 -18.60 1.87 3.09
CA ASN A 231 -18.69 0.74 2.17
C ASN A 231 -19.98 0.78 1.32
N ARG A 232 -21.08 1.26 1.88
CA ARG A 232 -22.34 1.47 1.13
C ARG A 232 -22.16 2.49 0.01
N GLN A 233 -21.56 3.65 0.30
CA GLN A 233 -21.29 4.68 -0.70
C GLN A 233 -20.31 4.17 -1.77
N PHE A 234 -19.25 3.47 -1.35
CA PHE A 234 -18.31 2.85 -2.28
C PHE A 234 -19.04 1.89 -3.24
N SER A 235 -19.86 1.01 -2.68
CA SER A 235 -20.62 0.00 -3.43
C SER A 235 -21.61 0.65 -4.40
N GLN A 236 -22.35 1.69 -3.97
CA GLN A 236 -23.27 2.44 -4.81
C GLN A 236 -22.55 3.15 -5.96
N THR A 237 -21.43 3.83 -5.66
CA THR A 237 -20.65 4.54 -6.68
C THR A 237 -20.09 3.55 -7.71
N LEU A 238 -19.57 2.40 -7.27
CA LEU A 238 -19.04 1.37 -8.15
C LEU A 238 -20.13 0.81 -9.08
N ALA A 239 -21.31 0.49 -8.56
CA ALA A 239 -22.45 0.01 -9.35
C ALA A 239 -22.91 1.07 -10.37
N SER A 240 -23.02 2.33 -9.94
CA SER A 240 -23.40 3.46 -10.80
C SER A 240 -22.40 3.68 -11.93
N THR A 241 -21.09 3.67 -11.63
CA THR A 241 -20.02 3.82 -12.64
C THR A 241 -20.07 2.71 -13.69
N LEU A 242 -20.45 1.50 -13.29
CA LEU A 242 -20.62 0.35 -14.20
C LEU A 242 -21.99 0.30 -14.89
N HIS A 243 -22.89 1.24 -14.61
CA HIS A 243 -24.29 1.23 -15.06
C HIS A 243 -24.99 -0.09 -14.71
N ARG A 244 -24.84 -0.57 -13.46
CA ARG A 244 -25.41 -1.82 -12.97
C ARG A 244 -26.33 -1.59 -11.78
N PRO A 245 -27.37 -2.44 -11.60
CA PRO A 245 -28.23 -2.37 -10.42
C PRO A 245 -27.45 -2.60 -9.12
N HIS A 246 -27.95 -1.99 -8.04
CA HIS A 246 -27.39 -2.09 -6.68
C HIS A 246 -28.49 -2.54 -5.71
N LEU A 247 -28.91 -3.81 -5.85
CA LEU A 247 -30.07 -4.36 -5.13
C LEU A 247 -29.66 -5.39 -4.07
N PHE A 248 -28.47 -5.94 -4.17
CA PHE A 248 -28.00 -7.03 -3.31
C PHE A 248 -27.13 -6.51 -2.16
N PHE A 249 -26.87 -7.36 -1.18
CA PHE A 249 -25.88 -7.15 -0.14
C PHE A 249 -25.21 -8.48 0.23
N VAL A 250 -24.00 -8.41 0.79
CA VAL A 250 -23.26 -9.59 1.24
C VAL A 250 -23.34 -9.69 2.76
N PRO A 251 -24.06 -10.69 3.33
CA PRO A 251 -24.18 -10.82 4.77
C PRO A 251 -22.81 -11.02 5.46
N ALA A 252 -22.60 -10.36 6.60
CA ALA A 252 -21.36 -10.49 7.38
C ALA A 252 -21.06 -11.93 7.79
N ARG A 253 -22.10 -12.72 8.09
CA ARG A 253 -21.96 -14.16 8.46
C ARG A 253 -21.34 -14.98 7.33
N VAL A 254 -21.70 -14.69 6.07
CA VAL A 254 -21.15 -15.37 4.89
C VAL A 254 -19.66 -15.04 4.74
N LEU A 255 -19.30 -13.76 4.88
CA LEU A 255 -17.89 -13.35 4.82
C LEU A 255 -17.05 -13.99 5.92
N ARG A 256 -17.56 -14.04 7.17
CA ARG A 256 -16.87 -14.70 8.28
C ARG A 256 -16.73 -16.21 8.07
N LEU A 257 -17.75 -16.86 7.51
CA LEU A 257 -17.69 -18.29 7.20
C LEU A 257 -16.63 -18.59 6.13
N LEU A 258 -16.49 -17.73 5.12
CA LEU A 258 -15.54 -17.93 4.01
C LEU A 258 -14.11 -17.54 4.38
N MET A 259 -13.92 -16.41 5.06
CA MET A 259 -12.62 -15.78 5.28
C MET A 259 -12.11 -15.92 6.73
N GLY A 260 -12.96 -16.34 7.68
CA GLY A 260 -12.60 -16.37 9.10
C GLY A 260 -12.27 -14.97 9.62
N GLU A 261 -11.21 -14.84 10.39
CA GLU A 261 -10.74 -13.55 10.95
C GLU A 261 -10.39 -12.50 9.85
N ALA A 262 -9.90 -12.95 8.69
CA ALA A 262 -9.60 -12.04 7.57
C ALA A 262 -10.85 -11.30 7.04
N ALA A 263 -12.07 -11.74 7.38
CA ALA A 263 -13.29 -11.00 7.05
C ALA A 263 -13.35 -9.61 7.71
N ASP A 264 -12.63 -9.39 8.79
CA ASP A 264 -12.58 -8.09 9.47
C ASP A 264 -11.95 -7.00 8.57
N LEU A 265 -11.08 -7.37 7.62
CA LEU A 265 -10.61 -6.43 6.59
C LEU A 265 -11.75 -5.81 5.74
N LEU A 266 -12.89 -6.49 5.65
CA LEU A 266 -14.04 -6.05 4.86
C LEU A 266 -15.20 -5.54 5.72
N LEU A 267 -15.31 -6.03 6.96
CA LEU A 267 -16.43 -5.79 7.87
C LEU A 267 -16.16 -4.67 8.88
N THR A 268 -14.91 -4.30 9.05
CA THR A 268 -14.49 -3.16 9.87
C THR A 268 -13.79 -2.12 9.01
N GLY A 269 -13.52 -0.96 9.55
CA GLY A 269 -12.85 0.09 8.79
C GLY A 269 -12.47 1.26 9.68
N GLN A 270 -11.85 2.22 9.07
CA GLN A 270 -11.40 3.45 9.69
C GLN A 270 -11.44 4.59 8.68
N GLN A 271 -11.74 5.80 9.15
CA GLN A 271 -11.76 7.02 8.35
C GLN A 271 -10.40 7.72 8.46
N ILE A 272 -9.47 7.37 7.56
CA ILE A 272 -8.09 7.87 7.59
C ILE A 272 -7.90 8.99 6.57
N LEU A 273 -7.36 10.11 7.04
CA LEU A 273 -7.08 11.31 6.26
C LEU A 273 -5.57 11.45 6.01
N PRO A 274 -5.14 11.92 4.82
CA PRO A 274 -3.74 12.14 4.47
C PRO A 274 -3.28 13.55 4.87
N ALA A 275 -3.41 13.89 6.17
CA ALA A 275 -3.20 15.26 6.64
C ALA A 275 -1.79 15.76 6.32
N ARG A 276 -0.77 14.94 6.59
CA ARG A 276 0.62 15.34 6.36
C ARG A 276 1.02 15.45 4.89
N LEU A 277 0.44 14.64 3.99
CA LEU A 277 0.64 14.83 2.54
C LEU A 277 0.05 16.17 2.08
N GLN A 278 -1.15 16.52 2.56
CA GLN A 278 -1.79 17.79 2.22
C GLN A 278 -1.03 18.98 2.80
N GLU A 279 -0.58 18.92 4.04
CA GLU A 279 0.25 19.93 4.70
C GLU A 279 1.60 20.14 3.99
N ALA A 280 2.19 19.06 3.46
CA ALA A 280 3.40 19.13 2.65
C ALA A 280 3.16 19.69 1.23
N GLY A 281 1.91 19.99 0.84
CA GLY A 281 1.59 20.56 -0.47
C GLY A 281 1.31 19.52 -1.56
N PHE A 282 1.12 18.25 -1.22
CA PHE A 282 0.76 17.25 -2.23
C PHE A 282 -0.67 17.44 -2.73
N HIS A 283 -0.85 17.48 -4.06
CA HIS A 283 -2.14 17.62 -4.72
C HIS A 283 -2.60 16.30 -5.34
N PHE A 284 -3.76 15.80 -4.88
CA PHE A 284 -4.40 14.61 -5.43
C PHE A 284 -5.04 14.89 -6.80
N THR A 285 -4.83 14.01 -7.76
CA THR A 285 -5.52 14.05 -9.06
C THR A 285 -6.94 13.49 -8.94
N TYR A 286 -7.13 12.51 -8.07
CA TYR A 286 -8.41 11.84 -7.83
C TYR A 286 -8.80 11.93 -6.35
N PRO A 287 -9.21 13.12 -5.86
CA PRO A 287 -9.57 13.31 -4.46
C PRO A 287 -10.91 12.65 -4.10
N ALA A 288 -11.82 12.48 -5.07
CA ALA A 288 -13.15 11.93 -4.89
C ALA A 288 -13.33 10.59 -5.60
N LEU A 289 -14.11 9.69 -5.00
CA LEU A 289 -14.31 8.32 -5.48
C LEU A 289 -14.96 8.22 -6.88
N PRO A 290 -15.99 9.04 -7.23
CA PRO A 290 -16.60 8.96 -8.55
C PRO A 290 -15.61 9.23 -9.69
N GLU A 291 -14.74 10.22 -9.54
CA GLU A 291 -13.70 10.58 -10.52
C GLU A 291 -12.66 9.45 -10.65
N ALA A 292 -12.22 8.90 -9.50
CA ALA A 292 -11.27 7.79 -9.47
C ALA A 292 -11.82 6.55 -10.17
N LEU A 293 -13.05 6.15 -9.88
CA LEU A 293 -13.69 5.00 -10.53
C LEU A 293 -14.02 5.29 -11.99
N GLY A 294 -14.42 6.52 -12.32
CA GLY A 294 -14.63 6.94 -13.70
C GLY A 294 -13.37 6.78 -14.56
N ASN A 295 -12.23 7.25 -14.07
CA ASN A 295 -10.95 7.09 -14.76
C ASN A 295 -10.55 5.62 -14.93
N LEU A 296 -10.76 4.80 -13.90
CA LEU A 296 -10.35 3.40 -13.92
C LEU A 296 -11.24 2.49 -14.77
N LEU A 297 -12.54 2.78 -14.90
CA LEU A 297 -13.53 1.83 -15.43
C LEU A 297 -14.22 2.29 -16.71
N GLN A 298 -14.13 3.57 -17.04
CA GLN A 298 -14.65 4.09 -18.31
C GLN A 298 -13.50 4.18 -19.31
N PRO A 299 -13.71 3.82 -20.58
CA PRO A 299 -12.71 4.04 -21.62
C PRO A 299 -12.41 5.54 -21.73
N PRO A 300 -11.17 5.94 -22.03
CA PRO A 300 -10.87 7.34 -22.33
C PRO A 300 -11.81 7.81 -23.46
N ARG A 301 -12.46 8.95 -23.23
CA ARG A 301 -13.29 9.60 -24.26
C ARG A 301 -12.43 10.14 -25.37
#